data_1275e70a50b19af27304510a66b117d8
#
_entry.id   1275e70a50b19af27304510a66b117d8
#
_cell.length_a   1.000
_cell.length_b   1.000
_cell.length_c   1.000
_cell.angle_alpha   90.00
_cell.angle_beta   90.00
_cell.angle_gamma   90.00
#
_symmetry.space_group_name_H-M   'P 1'
#
loop_
_entity.id
_entity.type
_entity.pdbx_description
1 polymer ?
#
loop_
_entity_poly.entity_id
_entity_poly.type
_entity_poly.pdbx_seq_one_letter_code
_entity_poly.pdbx_strand_id
1 'polypeptide(L)'
;RIFQALAIARYANEIGADAIAHGSTGAGNDQIRFDMTFLVLAPGVEIITLTRDMALSRQEEIDYLKEHGFEADFTKMKYSYNVGLWGTSICGGEILDSKQGLPEDAYLKQVTKTGSEQLSI
;
A
#
# COMPACT_ATOMS: atom_id res chain seq x y z
N ARG A 1 0.41 7.29 -7.40
CA ARG A 1 0.64 7.93 -6.08
C ARG A 1 0.95 9.43 -6.20
N ILE A 2 1.80 9.85 -7.13
CA ILE A 2 2.16 11.29 -7.27
C ILE A 2 0.91 12.18 -7.49
N PHE A 3 -0.01 11.80 -8.37
CA PHE A 3 -1.24 12.55 -8.59
C PHE A 3 -2.13 12.61 -7.34
N GLN A 4 -2.14 11.55 -6.56
CA GLN A 4 -2.83 11.50 -5.28
C GLN A 4 -2.21 12.47 -4.28
N ALA A 5 -0.88 12.47 -4.15
CA ALA A 5 -0.14 13.41 -3.30
C ALA A 5 -0.36 14.88 -3.74
N LEU A 6 -0.35 15.15 -5.05
CA LEU A 6 -0.65 16.46 -5.61
C LEU A 6 -2.04 16.98 -5.20
N ALA A 7 -3.05 16.14 -5.31
CA ALA A 7 -4.42 16.50 -4.93
C ALA A 7 -4.52 16.81 -3.43
N ILE A 8 -3.88 15.98 -2.58
CA ILE A 8 -3.86 16.18 -1.13
C ILE A 8 -3.14 17.48 -0.76
N ALA A 9 -1.95 17.73 -1.33
CA ALA A 9 -1.19 18.94 -1.03
C ALA A 9 -1.95 20.22 -1.44
N ARG A 10 -2.59 20.20 -2.60
CA ARG A 10 -3.43 21.34 -3.05
C ARG A 10 -4.59 21.58 -2.10
N TYR A 11 -5.30 20.51 -1.73
CA TYR A 11 -6.44 20.62 -0.82
C TYR A 11 -5.99 21.09 0.57
N ALA A 12 -4.88 20.58 1.10
CA ALA A 12 -4.34 21.04 2.37
C ALA A 12 -4.05 22.55 2.38
N ASN A 13 -3.45 23.08 1.32
CA ASN A 13 -3.22 24.51 1.17
C ASN A 13 -4.54 25.31 1.06
N GLU A 14 -5.51 24.78 0.32
CA GLU A 14 -6.82 25.42 0.13
C GLU A 14 -7.58 25.60 1.44
N ILE A 15 -7.56 24.57 2.31
CA ILE A 15 -8.26 24.61 3.60
C ILE A 15 -7.42 25.17 4.75
N GLY A 16 -6.14 25.48 4.51
CA GLY A 16 -5.21 25.93 5.55
C GLY A 16 -4.94 24.86 6.60
N ALA A 17 -4.70 23.61 6.15
CA ALA A 17 -4.42 22.51 7.07
C ALA A 17 -3.07 22.68 7.76
N ASP A 18 -3.01 22.38 9.06
CA ASP A 18 -1.77 22.40 9.85
C ASP A 18 -0.91 21.15 9.59
N ALA A 19 -1.55 20.01 9.26
CA ALA A 19 -0.86 18.74 9.04
C ALA A 19 -1.51 17.89 7.95
N ILE A 20 -0.69 17.02 7.33
CA ILE A 20 -1.11 15.95 6.42
C ILE A 20 -0.63 14.61 7.00
N ALA A 21 -1.55 13.66 7.18
CA ALA A 21 -1.20 12.32 7.65
C ALA A 21 -1.25 11.30 6.51
N HIS A 22 -0.29 10.36 6.49
CA HIS A 22 -0.34 9.20 5.59
C HIS A 22 0.23 7.93 6.25
N GLY A 23 -0.26 6.77 5.79
CA GLY A 23 0.11 5.45 6.32
C GLY A 23 1.15 4.70 5.47
N SER A 24 1.99 5.39 4.70
CA SER A 24 3.03 4.71 3.93
C SER A 24 4.12 4.18 4.85
N THR A 25 4.51 2.93 4.63
CA THR A 25 5.58 2.27 5.40
C THR A 25 6.96 2.75 4.94
N GLY A 26 7.98 2.57 5.78
CA GLY A 26 9.38 2.88 5.47
C GLY A 26 10.01 1.98 4.40
N ALA A 27 9.38 0.85 4.07
CA ALA A 27 9.94 -0.15 3.16
C ALA A 27 9.67 0.11 1.67
N GLY A 28 8.68 0.95 1.34
CA GLY A 28 8.24 1.19 -0.04
C GLY A 28 8.61 2.56 -0.59
N ASN A 29 8.38 2.75 -1.89
CA ASN A 29 8.62 4.03 -2.57
C ASN A 29 7.49 5.06 -2.37
N ASP A 30 6.34 4.63 -1.85
CA ASP A 30 5.17 5.50 -1.73
C ASP A 30 5.42 6.63 -0.73
N GLN A 31 6.11 6.36 0.37
CA GLN A 31 6.53 7.38 1.33
C GLN A 31 7.32 8.51 0.67
N ILE A 32 8.31 8.16 -0.17
CA ILE A 32 9.14 9.16 -0.86
C ILE A 32 8.28 10.03 -1.78
N ARG A 33 7.35 9.42 -2.51
CA ARG A 33 6.44 10.13 -3.43
C ARG A 33 5.53 11.09 -2.69
N PHE A 34 4.98 10.70 -1.54
CA PHE A 34 4.15 11.55 -0.70
C PHE A 34 4.99 12.66 -0.06
N ASP A 35 6.04 12.30 0.68
CA ASP A 35 6.87 13.26 1.42
C ASP A 35 7.47 14.33 0.50
N MET A 36 8.08 13.92 -0.61
CA MET A 36 8.66 14.86 -1.59
C MET A 36 7.60 15.83 -2.14
N THR A 37 6.42 15.30 -2.46
CA THR A 37 5.34 16.14 -2.99
C THR A 37 4.83 17.13 -1.95
N PHE A 38 4.67 16.71 -0.71
CA PHE A 38 4.19 17.57 0.37
C PHE A 38 5.23 18.63 0.76
N LEU A 39 6.50 18.25 0.88
CA LEU A 39 7.59 19.19 1.17
C LEU A 39 7.73 20.30 0.12
N VAL A 40 7.48 19.97 -1.16
CA VAL A 40 7.59 20.94 -2.26
C VAL A 40 6.33 21.81 -2.38
N LEU A 41 5.15 21.23 -2.27
CA LEU A 41 3.89 21.90 -2.60
C LEU A 41 3.13 22.44 -1.38
N ALA A 42 3.43 21.96 -0.19
CA ALA A 42 2.85 22.40 1.08
C ALA A 42 3.94 22.54 2.16
N PRO A 43 4.95 23.38 1.96
CA PRO A 43 6.18 23.42 2.80
C PRO A 43 5.93 23.89 4.24
N GLY A 44 4.78 24.46 4.53
CA GLY A 44 4.39 24.88 5.88
C GLY A 44 3.53 23.89 6.65
N VAL A 45 3.21 22.74 6.04
CA VAL A 45 2.30 21.73 6.61
C VAL A 45 3.13 20.61 7.24
N GLU A 46 2.78 20.22 8.47
CA GLU A 46 3.42 19.08 9.14
C GLU A 46 3.06 17.76 8.46
N ILE A 47 4.04 16.86 8.29
CA ILE A 47 3.81 15.53 7.73
C ILE A 47 3.81 14.50 8.86
N ILE A 48 2.65 13.88 9.11
CA ILE A 48 2.45 12.86 10.15
C ILE A 48 2.50 11.47 9.52
N THR A 49 3.44 10.65 9.96
CA THR A 49 3.73 9.32 9.39
C THR A 49 3.63 8.20 10.41
N LEU A 50 2.47 8.06 11.06
CA LEU A 50 2.27 7.14 12.21
C LEU A 50 2.81 5.73 11.96
N THR A 51 2.50 5.13 10.79
CA THR A 51 2.96 3.77 10.46
C THR A 51 4.47 3.65 10.42
N ARG A 52 5.16 4.67 9.93
CA ARG A 52 6.62 4.72 9.86
C ARG A 52 7.24 5.04 11.22
N ASP A 53 6.64 5.96 11.95
CA ASP A 53 7.17 6.47 13.21
C ASP A 53 6.99 5.43 14.33
N MET A 54 5.87 4.72 14.36
CA MET A 54 5.61 3.63 15.30
C MET A 54 6.34 2.33 14.92
N ALA A 55 6.66 2.15 13.64
CA ALA A 55 7.35 0.97 13.09
C ALA A 55 6.76 -0.37 13.55
N LEU A 56 5.44 -0.43 13.72
CA LEU A 56 4.74 -1.63 14.18
C LEU A 56 4.88 -2.76 13.18
N SER A 57 5.10 -3.96 13.67
CA SER A 57 4.92 -5.17 12.89
C SER A 57 3.44 -5.38 12.57
N ARG A 58 3.16 -6.15 11.52
CA ARG A 58 1.77 -6.48 11.16
C ARG A 58 0.99 -7.14 12.31
N GLN A 59 1.64 -7.94 13.13
CA GLN A 59 0.99 -8.57 14.27
C GLN A 59 0.62 -7.54 15.34
N GLU A 60 1.51 -6.61 15.63
CA GLU A 60 1.25 -5.52 16.58
C GLU A 60 0.12 -4.60 16.08
N GLU A 61 0.06 -4.31 14.78
CA GLU A 61 -1.06 -3.56 14.18
C GLU A 61 -2.40 -4.28 14.36
N ILE A 62 -2.43 -5.61 14.13
CA ILE A 62 -3.62 -6.44 14.32
C ILE A 62 -4.05 -6.47 15.79
N ASP A 63 -3.12 -6.63 16.71
CA ASP A 63 -3.38 -6.69 18.13
C ASP A 63 -3.91 -5.35 18.65
N TYR A 64 -3.33 -4.24 18.20
CA TYR A 64 -3.81 -2.90 18.47
C TYR A 64 -5.26 -2.69 17.99
N LEU A 65 -5.58 -3.11 16.76
CA LEU A 65 -6.94 -3.00 16.23
C LEU A 65 -7.94 -3.82 17.04
N LYS A 66 -7.58 -5.05 17.47
CA LYS A 66 -8.43 -5.90 18.31
C LYS A 66 -8.68 -5.31 19.68
N GLU A 67 -7.64 -4.76 20.32
CA GLU A 67 -7.76 -4.06 21.61
C GLU A 67 -8.74 -2.88 21.56
N HIS A 68 -8.82 -2.21 20.39
CA HIS A 68 -9.71 -1.09 20.17
C HIS A 68 -11.09 -1.49 19.59
N GLY A 69 -11.41 -2.79 19.63
CA GLY A 69 -12.73 -3.30 19.26
C GLY A 69 -12.98 -3.40 17.75
N PHE A 70 -11.93 -3.34 16.92
CA PHE A 70 -12.05 -3.58 15.49
C PHE A 70 -12.00 -5.09 15.19
N GLU A 71 -13.12 -5.63 14.74
CA GLU A 71 -13.21 -7.00 14.23
C GLU A 71 -13.11 -6.98 12.70
N ALA A 72 -12.09 -7.62 12.16
CA ALA A 72 -11.90 -7.80 10.72
C ALA A 72 -11.32 -9.19 10.43
N ASP A 73 -11.56 -9.68 9.21
CA ASP A 73 -10.92 -10.91 8.73
C ASP A 73 -9.47 -10.64 8.35
N PHE A 74 -8.59 -10.73 9.35
CA PHE A 74 -7.15 -10.48 9.19
C PHE A 74 -6.45 -11.56 8.36
N THR A 75 -7.08 -12.71 8.10
CA THR A 75 -6.49 -13.78 7.27
C THR A 75 -6.27 -13.34 5.83
N LYS A 76 -7.14 -12.46 5.32
CA LYS A 76 -7.02 -11.86 3.98
C LYS A 76 -5.91 -10.82 3.86
N MET A 77 -5.32 -10.41 4.98
CA MET A 77 -4.23 -9.41 5.01
C MET A 77 -2.84 -10.03 4.83
N LYS A 78 -2.75 -11.34 4.59
CA LYS A 78 -1.47 -12.04 4.40
C LYS A 78 -0.70 -11.53 3.19
N TYR A 79 -1.42 -11.18 2.12
CA TYR A 79 -0.85 -10.66 0.89
C TYR A 79 -1.27 -9.23 0.61
N SER A 80 -0.39 -8.47 -0.02
CA SER A 80 -0.68 -7.16 -0.60
C SER A 80 -0.84 -7.31 -2.12
N TYR A 81 -1.95 -6.84 -2.64
CA TYR A 81 -2.30 -6.91 -4.05
C TYR A 81 -2.26 -5.53 -4.69
N ASN A 82 -1.50 -5.37 -5.78
CA ASN A 82 -1.56 -4.20 -6.62
C ASN A 82 -2.11 -4.61 -7.98
N VAL A 83 -3.38 -4.33 -8.20
CA VAL A 83 -4.08 -4.66 -9.45
C VAL A 83 -3.97 -3.50 -10.42
N GLY A 84 -3.44 -3.75 -11.61
CA GLY A 84 -3.32 -2.78 -12.67
C GLY A 84 -3.82 -3.29 -14.01
N LEU A 85 -3.90 -2.40 -14.99
CA LEU A 85 -4.35 -2.73 -16.35
C LEU A 85 -3.45 -3.80 -17.01
N TRP A 86 -2.15 -3.71 -16.76
CA TRP A 86 -1.14 -4.57 -17.40
C TRP A 86 -0.76 -5.80 -16.57
N GLY A 87 -1.30 -5.92 -15.37
CA GLY A 87 -1.02 -7.06 -14.51
C GLY A 87 -1.29 -6.79 -13.05
N THR A 88 -1.15 -7.83 -12.26
CA THR A 88 -1.30 -7.79 -10.80
C THR A 88 0.01 -8.21 -10.17
N SER A 89 0.51 -7.41 -9.22
CA SER A 89 1.59 -7.85 -8.34
C SER A 89 1.04 -8.30 -7.00
N ILE A 90 1.62 -9.37 -6.47
CA ILE A 90 1.28 -9.96 -5.18
C ILE A 90 2.55 -9.98 -4.34
N CYS A 91 2.47 -9.40 -3.13
CA CYS A 91 3.60 -9.32 -2.21
C CYS A 91 3.19 -9.80 -0.82
N GLY A 92 4.13 -10.38 -0.08
CA GLY A 92 3.90 -10.89 1.29
C GLY A 92 3.79 -12.41 1.37
N GLY A 93 3.47 -12.90 2.57
CA GLY A 93 3.37 -14.33 2.80
C GLY A 93 4.69 -15.08 2.53
N GLU A 94 4.60 -16.20 1.85
CA GLU A 94 5.70 -17.14 1.61
C GLU A 94 6.85 -16.54 0.80
N ILE A 95 6.56 -15.62 -0.12
CA ILE A 95 7.58 -15.00 -0.98
C ILE A 95 8.49 -13.98 -0.27
N LEU A 96 8.30 -13.76 1.02
CA LEU A 96 9.30 -13.08 1.85
C LEU A 96 10.58 -13.92 2.01
N ASP A 97 10.47 -15.23 1.85
CA ASP A 97 11.61 -16.14 1.68
C ASP A 97 11.85 -16.37 0.19
N SER A 98 13.04 -16.00 -0.30
CA SER A 98 13.42 -16.15 -1.72
C SER A 98 13.42 -17.59 -2.24
N LYS A 99 13.30 -18.59 -1.37
CA LYS A 99 13.24 -20.02 -1.71
C LYS A 99 11.82 -20.52 -1.92
N GLN A 100 10.82 -19.70 -1.62
CA GLN A 100 9.42 -20.09 -1.69
C GLN A 100 8.68 -19.35 -2.81
N GLY A 101 7.71 -20.05 -3.43
CA GLY A 101 6.79 -19.46 -4.39
C GLY A 101 5.44 -19.13 -3.78
N LEU A 102 4.64 -18.38 -4.48
CA LEU A 102 3.25 -18.15 -4.10
C LEU A 102 2.45 -19.45 -4.26
N PRO A 103 1.62 -19.81 -3.27
CA PRO A 103 0.66 -20.90 -3.42
C PRO A 103 -0.46 -20.51 -4.39
N GLU A 104 -1.10 -21.51 -4.99
CA GLU A 104 -2.12 -21.30 -6.02
C GLU A 104 -3.33 -20.46 -5.54
N ASP A 105 -3.71 -20.61 -4.29
CA ASP A 105 -4.82 -19.88 -3.68
C ASP A 105 -4.53 -18.38 -3.44
N ALA A 106 -3.26 -17.97 -3.52
CA ALA A 106 -2.88 -16.56 -3.45
C ALA A 106 -3.21 -15.78 -4.74
N TYR A 107 -3.42 -16.46 -5.87
CA TYR A 107 -3.73 -15.79 -7.13
C TYR A 107 -5.20 -15.38 -7.20
N LEU A 108 -5.46 -14.09 -7.47
CA LEU A 108 -6.82 -13.55 -7.60
C LEU A 108 -7.59 -14.12 -8.79
N LYS A 109 -6.86 -14.57 -9.81
CA LYS A 109 -7.42 -15.16 -11.04
C LYS A 109 -6.59 -16.36 -11.45
N GLN A 110 -7.26 -17.42 -11.83
CA GLN A 110 -6.65 -18.61 -12.38
C GLN A 110 -6.70 -18.57 -13.91
N VAL A 111 -5.67 -19.14 -14.55
CA VAL A 111 -5.67 -19.34 -16.00
C VAL A 111 -6.67 -20.43 -16.34
N THR A 112 -7.75 -20.06 -17.01
CA THR A 112 -8.84 -20.98 -17.40
C THR A 112 -8.73 -21.46 -18.85
N LYS A 113 -7.94 -20.75 -19.69
CA LYS A 113 -7.71 -21.15 -21.09
C LYS A 113 -6.37 -21.89 -21.20
N THR A 114 -6.41 -23.10 -21.73
CA THR A 114 -5.23 -23.97 -21.95
C THR A 114 -4.77 -24.01 -23.40
N GLY A 115 -5.39 -23.24 -24.31
CA GLY A 115 -5.02 -23.16 -25.72
C GLY A 115 -4.04 -22.02 -26.01
N SER A 116 -3.18 -22.21 -27.02
CA SER A 116 -2.34 -21.13 -27.57
C SER A 116 -3.16 -20.34 -28.60
N GLU A 117 -3.43 -19.09 -28.33
CA GLU A 117 -3.93 -18.15 -29.36
C GLU A 117 -2.77 -17.25 -29.79
N GLN A 118 -2.55 -17.18 -31.11
CA GLN A 118 -1.55 -16.27 -31.67
C GLN A 118 -2.17 -14.87 -31.71
N LEU A 119 -1.62 -13.95 -30.93
CA LEU A 119 -1.98 -12.53 -31.01
C LEU A 119 -1.16 -11.88 -32.11
N SER A 120 -1.78 -11.52 -33.21
CA SER A 120 -1.16 -10.63 -34.21
C SER A 120 -1.53 -9.18 -33.87
N ILE A 121 -0.52 -8.37 -33.66
CA ILE A 121 -0.64 -6.91 -33.48
C ILE A 121 -0.41 -6.24 -34.83
#